data_23e5569e49696c4af7ab07b671778516
#
_entry.id   23e5569e49696c4af7ab07b671778516
#
_cell.length_a   1.000
_cell.length_b   1.000
_cell.length_c   1.000
_cell.angle_alpha   90.00
_cell.angle_beta   90.00
_cell.angle_gamma   90.00
#
_symmetry.space_group_name_H-M   'P 1'
#
loop_
_entity.id
_entity.type
_entity.pdbx_description
1 polymer ?
#
loop_
_entity_poly.entity_id
_entity_poly.type
_entity_poly.pdbx_seq_one_letter_code
_entity_poly.pdbx_strand_id
1 'polypeptide(L)'
;HDGSVFACDHYVYPEYKLGNVLTDNLGEMVERSVATGFGPHKEKSLPRYCRECEVKEACWGGCPKHRFATTPDGEPGLHYLCAGYKKFFRHIQKYLRAMATLLENDLPASYVMDAVKGPLIIRKD
;
A
#
# COMPACT_ATOMS: atom_id res chain seq x y z
N HIS A 1 16.69 -17.21 6.35
CA HIS A 1 17.87 -17.85 5.75
C HIS A 1 17.73 -19.38 5.67
N ASP A 2 16.68 -19.92 6.26
CA ASP A 2 16.34 -21.37 6.24
C ASP A 2 15.35 -21.76 5.12
N GLY A 3 15.01 -20.84 4.24
CA GLY A 3 14.06 -21.03 3.15
C GLY A 3 12.58 -20.91 3.55
N SER A 4 12.26 -20.60 4.79
CA SER A 4 10.87 -20.42 5.23
C SER A 4 10.21 -19.24 4.53
N VAL A 5 8.99 -19.45 4.03
CA VAL A 5 8.15 -18.46 3.33
C VAL A 5 6.94 -18.14 4.19
N PHE A 6 6.62 -16.86 4.31
CA PHE A 6 5.52 -16.35 5.13
C PHE A 6 4.56 -15.50 4.28
N ALA A 7 3.32 -15.37 4.72
CA ALA A 7 2.30 -14.58 4.04
C ALA A 7 2.64 -13.07 3.97
N CYS A 8 3.52 -12.58 4.84
CA CYS A 8 3.99 -11.19 4.88
C CYS A 8 5.32 -11.12 5.64
N ASP A 9 6.20 -10.22 5.23
CA ASP A 9 7.47 -9.91 5.88
C ASP A 9 7.32 -9.35 7.30
N HIS A 10 6.21 -8.69 7.59
CA HIS A 10 5.89 -8.19 8.94
C HIS A 10 5.22 -9.23 9.85
N TYR A 11 4.74 -10.35 9.29
CA TYR A 11 4.03 -11.41 10.02
C TYR A 11 4.82 -12.72 9.96
N VAL A 12 6.07 -12.67 10.44
CA VAL A 12 6.97 -13.83 10.51
C VAL A 12 6.67 -14.61 11.80
N TYR A 13 5.47 -15.21 11.86
CA TYR A 13 5.01 -16.05 12.95
C TYR A 13 4.57 -17.41 12.39
N PRO A 14 4.65 -18.49 13.18
CA PRO A 14 4.31 -19.85 12.72
C PRO A 14 2.96 -19.97 12.01
N GLU A 15 1.94 -19.27 12.51
CA GLU A 15 0.57 -19.28 11.97
C GLU A 15 0.45 -18.64 10.57
N TYR A 16 1.44 -17.84 10.16
CA TYR A 16 1.50 -17.21 8.83
C TYR A 16 2.52 -17.86 7.90
N LYS A 17 3.13 -18.99 8.32
CA LYS A 17 4.07 -19.72 7.48
C LYS A 17 3.32 -20.44 6.35
N LEU A 18 3.76 -20.22 5.12
CA LEU A 18 3.19 -20.84 3.91
C LEU A 18 3.93 -22.10 3.50
N GLY A 19 5.22 -22.20 3.82
CA GLY A 19 6.05 -23.33 3.45
C GLY A 19 7.53 -22.99 3.47
N ASN A 20 8.31 -23.76 2.68
CA ASN A 20 9.74 -23.56 2.53
C ASN A 20 10.11 -23.61 1.03
N VAL A 21 10.81 -22.59 0.53
CA VAL A 21 11.18 -22.48 -0.89
C VAL A 21 12.12 -23.59 -1.36
N LEU A 22 12.82 -24.28 -0.44
CA LEU A 22 13.75 -25.37 -0.78
C LEU A 22 13.05 -26.72 -0.93
N THR A 23 11.84 -26.88 -0.38
CA THR A 23 11.14 -28.19 -0.34
C THR A 23 9.73 -28.16 -0.92
N ASP A 24 9.08 -27.01 -0.94
CA ASP A 24 7.68 -26.87 -1.32
C ASP A 24 7.53 -26.22 -2.71
N ASN A 25 6.41 -26.53 -3.38
CA ASN A 25 6.05 -25.89 -4.63
C ASN A 25 5.56 -24.45 -4.38
N LEU A 26 6.11 -23.48 -5.12
CA LEU A 26 5.77 -22.07 -4.97
C LEU A 26 4.29 -21.78 -5.29
N GLY A 27 3.73 -22.46 -6.31
CA GLY A 27 2.31 -22.31 -6.67
C GLY A 27 1.38 -22.71 -5.53
N GLU A 28 1.66 -23.86 -4.89
CA GLU A 28 0.89 -24.32 -3.73
C GLU A 28 1.02 -23.37 -2.53
N MET A 29 2.17 -22.74 -2.34
CA MET A 29 2.34 -21.74 -1.29
C MET A 29 1.48 -20.48 -1.57
N VAL A 30 1.35 -20.06 -2.83
CA VAL A 30 0.46 -18.97 -3.23
C VAL A 30 -1.00 -19.34 -2.96
N GLU A 31 -1.42 -20.55 -3.33
CA GLU A 31 -2.78 -21.05 -3.06
C GLU A 31 -3.07 -21.08 -1.54
N ARG A 32 -2.13 -21.57 -0.75
CA ARG A 32 -2.22 -21.52 0.72
C ARG A 32 -2.35 -20.08 1.24
N SER A 33 -1.61 -19.12 0.69
CA SER A 33 -1.73 -17.72 1.06
C SER A 33 -3.13 -17.15 0.79
N VAL A 34 -3.73 -17.52 -0.34
CA VAL A 34 -5.13 -17.15 -0.66
C VAL A 34 -6.09 -17.82 0.30
N ALA A 35 -5.93 -19.13 0.57
CA ALA A 35 -6.79 -19.90 1.46
C ALA A 35 -6.78 -19.39 2.92
N THR A 36 -5.65 -18.86 3.42
CA THR A 36 -5.57 -18.24 4.75
C THR A 36 -6.39 -16.94 4.85
N GLY A 37 -6.77 -16.35 3.72
CA GLY A 37 -7.49 -15.09 3.68
C GLY A 37 -6.70 -13.88 4.19
N PHE A 38 -5.39 -14.00 4.42
CA PHE A 38 -4.56 -12.94 4.99
C PHE A 38 -4.59 -11.65 4.15
N GLY A 39 -4.45 -11.77 2.83
CA GLY A 39 -4.54 -10.64 1.91
C GLY A 39 -5.89 -9.93 1.95
N PRO A 40 -7.01 -10.64 1.70
CA PRO A 40 -8.36 -10.09 1.80
C PRO A 40 -8.70 -9.52 3.17
N HIS A 41 -8.17 -10.10 4.26
CA HIS A 41 -8.39 -9.58 5.61
C HIS A 41 -7.83 -8.16 5.80
N LYS A 42 -6.73 -7.83 5.14
CA LYS A 42 -6.15 -6.47 5.20
C LYS A 42 -7.14 -5.39 4.76
N GLU A 43 -7.94 -5.68 3.75
CA GLU A 43 -8.98 -4.77 3.25
C GLU A 43 -10.24 -4.83 4.12
N LYS A 44 -10.74 -6.04 4.38
CA LYS A 44 -11.98 -6.25 5.15
C LYS A 44 -11.91 -5.67 6.58
N SER A 45 -10.71 -5.63 7.17
CA SER A 45 -10.47 -5.08 8.51
C SER A 45 -10.30 -3.56 8.55
N LEU A 46 -10.47 -2.86 7.41
CA LEU A 46 -10.43 -1.40 7.39
C LEU A 46 -11.64 -0.80 8.11
N PRO A 47 -11.45 0.14 9.05
CA PRO A 47 -12.55 0.90 9.62
C PRO A 47 -13.26 1.76 8.56
N ARG A 48 -14.53 2.12 8.79
CA ARG A 48 -15.30 2.97 7.88
C ARG A 48 -14.56 4.26 7.53
N TYR A 49 -13.95 4.90 8.52
CA TYR A 49 -13.11 6.08 8.35
C TYR A 49 -12.01 5.93 7.28
N CYS A 50 -11.42 4.74 7.14
CA CYS A 50 -10.44 4.44 6.10
C CYS A 50 -11.09 4.12 4.76
N ARG A 51 -12.23 3.41 4.75
CA ARG A 51 -12.95 3.06 3.51
C ARG A 51 -13.47 4.30 2.77
N GLU A 52 -13.87 5.33 3.51
CA GLU A 52 -14.41 6.60 2.99
C GLU A 52 -13.32 7.69 2.83
N CYS A 53 -12.04 7.33 3.06
CA CYS A 53 -10.95 8.30 3.05
C CYS A 53 -10.54 8.71 1.64
N GLU A 54 -10.37 10.01 1.41
CA GLU A 54 -9.93 10.60 0.13
C GLU A 54 -8.56 10.11 -0.37
N VAL A 55 -7.69 9.62 0.53
CA VAL A 55 -6.37 9.06 0.19
C VAL A 55 -6.35 7.54 0.30
N LYS A 56 -7.51 6.88 0.34
CA LYS A 56 -7.63 5.43 0.48
C LYS A 56 -6.76 4.69 -0.53
N GLU A 57 -6.87 5.05 -1.82
CA GLU A 57 -6.19 4.35 -2.92
C GLU A 57 -4.66 4.38 -2.81
N ALA A 58 -4.09 5.37 -2.13
CA ALA A 58 -2.66 5.43 -1.88
C ALA A 58 -2.24 4.81 -0.53
N CYS A 59 -3.12 4.89 0.48
CA CYS A 59 -2.82 4.51 1.85
C CYS A 59 -3.23 3.07 2.20
N TRP A 60 -4.43 2.64 1.76
CA TRP A 60 -5.04 1.35 2.12
C TRP A 60 -4.98 1.02 3.62
N GLY A 61 -5.03 2.06 4.47
CA GLY A 61 -4.95 1.94 5.93
C GLY A 61 -3.59 1.48 6.45
N GLY A 62 -2.55 1.46 5.64
CA GLY A 62 -1.21 1.01 6.00
C GLY A 62 -1.14 -0.45 6.47
N CYS A 63 -0.03 -0.82 7.10
CA CYS A 63 0.17 -2.19 7.61
C CYS A 63 -0.79 -2.51 8.77
N PRO A 64 -1.52 -3.65 8.72
CA PRO A 64 -2.42 -4.07 9.81
C PRO A 64 -1.75 -4.15 11.18
N LYS A 65 -0.47 -4.51 11.23
CA LYS A 65 0.32 -4.57 12.47
C LYS A 65 0.39 -3.23 13.20
N HIS A 66 0.18 -2.13 12.49
CA HIS A 66 0.23 -0.77 13.03
C HIS A 66 -1.16 -0.11 13.17
N ARG A 67 -2.24 -0.88 13.04
CA ARG A 67 -3.64 -0.43 13.14
C ARG A 67 -4.18 -0.60 14.56
N PHE A 68 -3.49 -0.07 15.56
CA PHE A 68 -3.87 -0.17 16.97
C PHE A 68 -4.48 1.12 17.54
N ALA A 69 -4.63 2.17 16.74
CA ALA A 69 -5.31 3.39 17.14
C ALA A 69 -6.82 3.31 16.87
N THR A 70 -7.55 4.26 17.43
CA THR A 70 -8.99 4.42 17.27
C THR A 70 -9.28 5.58 16.32
N THR A 71 -10.31 5.44 15.50
CA THR A 71 -10.80 6.52 14.63
C THR A 71 -11.44 7.64 15.44
N PRO A 72 -11.63 8.84 14.87
CA PRO A 72 -12.30 9.95 15.58
C PRO A 72 -13.72 9.64 16.04
N ASP A 73 -14.41 8.70 15.38
CA ASP A 73 -15.77 8.23 15.71
C ASP A 73 -15.78 6.96 16.58
N GLY A 74 -14.61 6.55 17.10
CA GLY A 74 -14.49 5.47 18.10
C GLY A 74 -14.32 4.06 17.53
N GLU A 75 -14.24 3.87 16.20
CA GLU A 75 -14.02 2.56 15.59
C GLU A 75 -12.53 2.15 15.73
N PRO A 76 -12.21 0.91 16.15
CA PRO A 76 -10.84 0.44 16.25
C PRO A 76 -10.23 0.14 14.87
N GLY A 77 -8.90 -0.02 14.82
CA GLY A 77 -8.22 -0.48 13.60
C GLY A 77 -7.64 0.66 12.74
N LEU A 78 -7.51 1.86 13.30
CA LEU A 78 -6.84 2.97 12.62
C LEU A 78 -5.31 2.82 12.74
N HIS A 79 -4.61 3.08 11.64
CA HIS A 79 -3.15 3.17 11.66
C HIS A 79 -2.69 4.34 12.54
N TYR A 80 -1.74 4.10 13.45
CA TYR A 80 -1.30 5.12 14.41
C TYR A 80 -0.68 6.38 13.77
N LEU A 81 -0.13 6.27 12.55
CA LEU A 81 0.38 7.41 11.76
C LEU A 81 -0.65 7.99 10.77
N CYS A 82 -1.94 7.69 10.90
CA CYS A 82 -2.98 8.10 9.94
C CYS A 82 -2.93 9.59 9.59
N ALA A 83 -2.81 10.46 10.58
CA ALA A 83 -2.74 11.91 10.37
C ALA A 83 -1.51 12.32 9.51
N GLY A 84 -0.36 11.70 9.79
CA GLY A 84 0.87 11.92 9.01
C GLY A 84 0.74 11.41 7.57
N TYR A 85 0.20 10.21 7.37
CA TYR A 85 -0.06 9.65 6.04
C TYR A 85 -1.03 10.50 5.23
N LYS A 86 -2.12 10.97 5.83
CA LYS A 86 -3.06 11.87 5.17
C LYS A 86 -2.37 13.15 4.68
N LYS A 87 -1.58 13.79 5.54
CA LYS A 87 -0.80 14.98 5.18
C LYS A 87 0.19 14.71 4.07
N PHE A 88 0.92 13.59 4.15
CA PHE A 88 1.90 13.19 3.16
C PHE A 88 1.25 12.93 1.80
N PHE A 89 0.23 12.07 1.74
CA PHE A 89 -0.43 11.72 0.47
C PHE A 89 -1.11 12.92 -0.19
N ARG A 90 -1.75 13.79 0.58
CA ARG A 90 -2.28 15.07 0.05
C ARG A 90 -1.18 15.94 -0.56
N HIS A 91 -0.03 16.02 0.10
CA HIS A 91 1.10 16.82 -0.38
C HIS A 91 1.65 16.27 -1.70
N ILE A 92 1.86 14.96 -1.82
CA ILE A 92 2.47 14.36 -3.02
C ILE A 92 1.49 14.15 -4.18
N GLN A 93 0.17 14.19 -3.94
CA GLN A 93 -0.85 13.83 -4.93
C GLN A 93 -0.70 14.60 -6.26
N LYS A 94 -0.40 15.90 -6.20
CA LYS A 94 -0.19 16.72 -7.40
C LYS A 94 1.00 16.25 -8.24
N TYR A 95 2.05 15.79 -7.60
CA TYR A 95 3.25 15.28 -8.28
C TYR A 95 2.99 13.91 -8.89
N LEU A 96 2.27 13.04 -8.16
CA LEU A 96 1.88 11.73 -8.69
C LEU A 96 0.99 11.86 -9.93
N ARG A 97 0.05 12.81 -9.92
CA ARG A 97 -0.79 13.10 -11.11
C ARG A 97 0.05 13.61 -12.27
N ALA A 98 0.99 14.52 -12.02
CA ALA A 98 1.90 14.99 -13.07
C ALA A 98 2.76 13.86 -13.65
N MET A 99 3.29 12.97 -12.79
CA MET A 99 4.02 11.79 -13.23
C MET A 99 3.16 10.85 -14.07
N ALA A 100 1.91 10.59 -13.67
CA ALA A 100 0.97 9.79 -14.44
C ALA A 100 0.74 10.39 -15.84
N THR A 101 0.47 11.69 -15.91
CA THR A 101 0.30 12.40 -17.20
C THR A 101 1.56 12.32 -18.08
N LEU A 102 2.74 12.41 -17.50
CA LEU A 102 4.00 12.24 -18.26
C LEU A 102 4.08 10.84 -18.86
N LEU A 103 3.83 9.79 -18.05
CA LEU A 103 3.87 8.40 -18.51
C LEU A 103 2.81 8.10 -19.58
N GLU A 104 1.60 8.66 -19.47
CA GLU A 104 0.53 8.55 -20.46
C GLU A 104 0.89 9.19 -21.82
N ASN A 105 1.89 10.08 -21.84
CA ASN A 105 2.42 10.71 -23.04
C ASN A 105 3.82 10.17 -23.42
N ASP A 106 4.18 8.98 -22.96
CA ASP A 106 5.48 8.31 -23.23
C ASP A 106 6.71 9.13 -22.80
N LEU A 107 6.53 10.03 -21.82
CA LEU A 107 7.61 10.85 -21.26
C LEU A 107 8.13 10.27 -19.95
N PRO A 108 9.43 10.42 -19.64
CA PRO A 108 10.01 9.97 -18.38
C PRO A 108 9.34 10.64 -17.17
N ALA A 109 8.95 9.85 -16.15
CA ALA A 109 8.38 10.36 -14.90
C ALA A 109 9.32 11.35 -14.18
N SER A 110 10.65 11.25 -14.41
CA SER A 110 11.66 12.16 -13.84
C SER A 110 11.47 13.64 -14.25
N TYR A 111 10.76 13.90 -15.35
CA TYR A 111 10.46 15.28 -15.78
C TYR A 111 9.54 16.03 -14.80
N VAL A 112 8.91 15.31 -13.85
CA VAL A 112 8.20 15.93 -12.74
C VAL A 112 9.11 16.87 -11.94
N MET A 113 10.42 16.64 -11.92
CA MET A 113 11.39 17.50 -11.23
C MET A 113 11.47 18.91 -11.83
N ASP A 114 11.15 19.07 -13.11
CA ASP A 114 11.07 20.37 -13.77
C ASP A 114 9.73 21.06 -13.47
N ALA A 115 8.66 20.27 -13.31
CA ALA A 115 7.35 20.77 -12.87
C ALA A 115 7.36 21.35 -11.46
N VAL A 116 8.26 20.87 -10.59
CA VAL A 116 8.44 21.43 -9.23
C VAL A 116 9.02 22.84 -9.27
N LYS A 117 9.75 23.19 -10.34
CA LYS A 117 10.41 24.50 -10.52
C LYS A 117 9.53 25.51 -11.28
N GLY A 118 8.44 25.06 -11.90
CA GLY A 118 7.53 25.90 -12.69
C GLY A 118 6.35 25.11 -13.27
N PRO A 119 5.44 25.74 -14.04
CA PRO A 119 4.34 25.03 -14.68
C PRO A 119 4.88 24.01 -15.70
N LEU A 120 4.37 22.79 -15.64
CA LEU A 120 4.73 21.72 -16.57
C LEU A 120 4.10 22.02 -17.94
N ILE A 121 4.90 22.49 -18.90
CA ILE A 121 4.44 22.71 -20.27
C ILE A 121 4.74 21.43 -21.05
N ILE A 122 3.74 20.57 -21.21
CA ILE A 122 3.81 19.42 -22.11
C ILE A 122 3.62 19.95 -23.53
N ARG A 123 4.72 20.10 -24.28
CA ARG A 123 4.65 20.37 -25.73
C ARG A 123 4.37 19.02 -26.41
N LYS A 124 3.22 18.92 -27.07
CA LYS A 124 2.98 17.87 -28.07
C LYS A 124 3.58 18.37 -29.36
N ASP A 125 4.68 17.78 -29.76
CA ASP A 125 5.22 17.93 -31.12
C ASP A 125 4.36 17.14 -32.11
#